data_2d9c11b15e5c1e5b5f04563117ed4190
#
_entry.id   2d9c11b15e5c1e5b5f04563117ed4190
#
_cell.length_a   1.000
_cell.length_b   1.000
_cell.length_c   1.000
_cell.angle_alpha   90.00
_cell.angle_beta   90.00
_cell.angle_gamma   90.00
#
_symmetry.space_group_name_H-M   'P 1'
#
loop_
_entity.id
_entity.type
_entity.pdbx_description
1 polymer ?
#
loop_
_entity_poly.entity_id
_entity_poly.type
_entity_poly.pdbx_seq_one_letter_code
_entity_poly.pdbx_strand_id
1 'polypeptide(L)'
;MKKLYHYFFRKLRIRANASDAQLHLLNEKEVRQIQLIEGKAMMVAAAMAAIGFLLYYLPIYRYPDFFPATRFFIPFLNYRFDFGVIAFIWGIVLGYIEVYLLTLLNIFSVHEIGVVSGYIRSQDKEQRAADILNVGLQIKDKSAQRYGIDPYQGLNKSLLFFFNLVLFYKGMFANMLVRVLLRRVLGRYAFRVLLDMAGIPIYAAINAWSTRRIIREAKVFIMGSQMIRILGERFEKLTISDPAFQHLLYDTLQFIAISKRDYHSNHAFLTKVLLEAFQIPSRSYHLLEAGYFERFRSAPPEHQEVCRRILIAGLLLDGQLSWREKIKIRQLHQDGIISEDIAAMQRHLRSFLDGKGLEV
;
A
#
# COMPACT_ATOMS: atom_id res chain seq x y z
N MET A 1 16.75 10.74 -5.97
CA MET A 1 16.32 9.43 -5.47
C MET A 1 16.72 8.27 -6.37
N LYS A 2 16.48 8.27 -7.71
CA LYS A 2 16.89 7.17 -8.61
C LYS A 2 18.39 6.84 -8.55
N LYS A 3 19.28 7.84 -8.50
CA LYS A 3 20.76 7.61 -8.40
C LYS A 3 21.16 6.97 -7.06
N LEU A 4 20.52 7.36 -5.97
CA LEU A 4 20.76 6.81 -4.64
C LEU A 4 20.30 5.34 -4.57
N TYR A 5 19.16 5.04 -5.15
CA TYR A 5 18.63 3.69 -5.30
C TYR A 5 19.60 2.78 -6.09
N HIS A 6 20.10 3.22 -7.26
CA HIS A 6 21.08 2.45 -8.02
C HIS A 6 22.38 2.21 -7.25
N TYR A 7 22.82 3.16 -6.45
CA TYR A 7 23.99 3.01 -5.59
C TYR A 7 23.79 1.92 -4.52
N PHE A 8 22.66 1.98 -3.80
CA PHE A 8 22.35 0.98 -2.77
C PHE A 8 22.04 -0.38 -3.38
N PHE A 9 21.35 -0.41 -4.52
CA PHE A 9 21.03 -1.66 -5.22
C PHE A 9 22.26 -2.44 -5.67
N ARG A 10 23.34 -1.77 -6.08
CA ARG A 10 24.63 -2.43 -6.37
C ARG A 10 25.29 -3.06 -5.14
N LYS A 11 25.08 -2.49 -3.95
CA LYS A 11 25.65 -3.00 -2.69
C LYS A 11 24.84 -4.13 -2.07
N LEU A 12 23.57 -4.26 -2.38
CA LEU A 12 22.73 -5.35 -1.88
C LEU A 12 23.15 -6.65 -2.59
N ARG A 13 23.97 -7.44 -1.92
CA ARG A 13 24.30 -8.81 -2.35
C ARG A 13 23.02 -9.63 -2.27
N ILE A 14 22.52 -10.07 -3.42
CA ILE A 14 21.53 -11.12 -3.47
C ILE A 14 22.23 -12.37 -2.99
N ARG A 15 21.85 -12.89 -1.84
CA ARG A 15 22.09 -14.28 -1.53
C ARG A 15 21.25 -15.10 -2.49
N ALA A 16 21.87 -15.50 -3.59
CA ALA A 16 21.31 -16.38 -4.59
C ALA A 16 21.23 -17.81 -4.05
N ASN A 17 20.33 -18.04 -3.12
CA ASN A 17 19.87 -19.38 -2.75
C ASN A 17 18.39 -19.54 -3.14
N ALA A 18 17.97 -18.89 -4.20
CA ALA A 18 16.71 -19.20 -4.83
C ALA A 18 16.97 -20.39 -5.77
N SER A 19 16.82 -21.59 -5.23
CA SER A 19 16.57 -22.75 -6.08
C SER A 19 15.25 -22.48 -6.80
N ASP A 20 15.34 -22.56 -8.09
CA ASP A 20 14.28 -22.81 -9.03
C ASP A 20 13.17 -21.79 -9.35
N ALA A 21 13.10 -21.65 -10.62
CA ALA A 21 12.19 -21.03 -11.55
C ALA A 21 10.67 -21.22 -11.35
N GLN A 22 10.18 -21.84 -10.29
CA GLN A 22 8.76 -22.07 -10.07
C GLN A 22 8.17 -20.96 -9.19
N LEU A 23 7.05 -20.38 -9.65
CA LEU A 23 6.15 -19.57 -8.84
C LEU A 23 5.66 -20.44 -7.68
N HIS A 24 6.04 -20.10 -6.44
CA HIS A 24 5.63 -20.87 -5.29
C HIS A 24 4.94 -19.98 -4.25
N LEU A 25 4.10 -20.59 -3.48
CA LEU A 25 3.52 -20.03 -2.28
C LEU A 25 4.59 -20.03 -1.18
N LEU A 26 4.50 -19.07 -0.24
CA LEU A 26 5.47 -18.98 0.84
C LEU A 26 5.44 -20.23 1.73
N ASN A 27 6.60 -20.77 2.01
CA ASN A 27 6.73 -21.82 3.02
C ASN A 27 6.78 -21.23 4.45
N GLU A 28 6.60 -22.04 5.47
CA GLU A 28 6.58 -21.56 6.86
C GLU A 28 7.88 -20.88 7.30
N LYS A 29 9.02 -21.27 6.75
CA LYS A 29 10.33 -20.65 7.07
C LYS A 29 10.39 -19.24 6.49
N GLU A 30 9.92 -19.05 5.26
CA GLU A 30 9.85 -17.74 4.59
C GLU A 30 8.87 -16.80 5.30
N VAL A 31 7.71 -17.30 5.69
CA VAL A 31 6.73 -16.53 6.50
C VAL A 31 7.36 -16.06 7.80
N ARG A 32 8.07 -16.95 8.54
CA ARG A 32 8.75 -16.59 9.79
C ARG A 32 9.87 -15.56 9.55
N GLN A 33 10.63 -15.69 8.48
CA GLN A 33 11.68 -14.73 8.13
C GLN A 33 11.07 -13.35 7.81
N ILE A 34 10.00 -13.30 7.05
CA ILE A 34 9.29 -12.04 6.75
C ILE A 34 8.76 -11.38 8.04
N GLN A 35 8.21 -12.16 8.96
CA GLN A 35 7.77 -11.65 10.27
C GLN A 35 8.93 -11.09 11.09
N LEU A 36 10.09 -11.74 11.06
CA LEU A 36 11.30 -11.25 11.73
C LEU A 36 11.82 -9.95 11.11
N ILE A 37 11.80 -9.82 9.78
CA ILE A 37 12.18 -8.58 9.07
C ILE A 37 11.22 -7.46 9.46
N GLU A 38 9.91 -7.73 9.47
CA GLU A 38 8.87 -6.77 9.88
C GLU A 38 9.11 -6.29 11.32
N GLY A 39 9.29 -7.22 12.26
CA GLY A 39 9.54 -6.91 13.67
C GLY A 39 10.81 -6.08 13.89
N LYS A 40 11.93 -6.47 13.24
CA LYS A 40 13.19 -5.72 13.28
C LYS A 40 13.04 -4.32 12.72
N ALA A 41 12.41 -4.17 11.56
CA ALA A 41 12.20 -2.87 10.93
C ALA A 41 11.35 -1.95 11.81
N MET A 42 10.28 -2.47 12.43
CA MET A 42 9.45 -1.71 13.37
C MET A 42 10.24 -1.24 14.60
N MET A 43 11.08 -2.12 15.19
CA MET A 43 11.93 -1.75 16.33
C MET A 43 12.94 -0.67 15.96
N VAL A 44 13.60 -0.80 14.82
CA VAL A 44 14.56 0.20 14.33
C VAL A 44 13.86 1.52 14.06
N ALA A 45 12.67 1.51 13.44
CA ALA A 45 11.89 2.72 13.20
C ALA A 45 11.46 3.42 14.51
N ALA A 46 11.07 2.65 15.53
CA ALA A 46 10.74 3.17 16.86
C ALA A 46 11.99 3.77 17.55
N ALA A 47 13.13 3.07 17.48
CA ALA A 47 14.39 3.57 18.04
C ALA A 47 14.86 4.86 17.34
N MET A 48 14.73 4.96 16.00
CA MET A 48 15.04 6.18 15.26
C MET A 48 14.20 7.36 15.75
N ALA A 49 12.91 7.17 16.00
CA ALA A 49 12.04 8.21 16.54
C ALA A 49 12.47 8.65 17.94
N ALA A 50 12.79 7.69 18.82
CA ALA A 50 13.26 7.99 20.18
C ALA A 50 14.60 8.75 20.16
N ILE A 51 15.54 8.31 19.33
CA ILE A 51 16.84 8.98 19.16
C ILE A 51 16.63 10.39 18.56
N GLY A 52 15.84 10.53 17.52
CA GLY A 52 15.53 11.84 16.91
C GLY A 52 14.92 12.81 17.91
N PHE A 53 14.05 12.32 18.78
CA PHE A 53 13.46 13.09 19.86
C PHE A 53 14.52 13.56 20.87
N LEU A 54 15.39 12.65 21.33
CA LEU A 54 16.47 13.00 22.24
C LEU A 54 17.45 13.99 21.62
N LEU A 55 17.82 13.80 20.35
CA LEU A 55 18.69 14.73 19.61
C LEU A 55 18.05 16.11 19.43
N TYR A 56 16.72 16.20 19.42
CA TYR A 56 16.04 17.48 19.38
C TYR A 56 16.05 18.19 20.73
N TYR A 57 15.64 17.52 21.80
CA TYR A 57 15.43 18.17 23.10
C TYR A 57 16.69 18.31 23.93
N LEU A 58 17.58 17.31 23.90
CA LEU A 58 18.77 17.31 24.74
C LEU A 58 19.68 18.52 24.50
N PRO A 59 19.98 18.96 23.26
CA PRO A 59 20.74 20.20 23.03
C PRO A 59 20.00 21.45 23.50
N ILE A 60 18.68 21.52 23.29
CA ILE A 60 17.87 22.68 23.72
C ILE A 60 17.90 22.86 25.23
N TYR A 61 17.85 21.77 25.99
CA TYR A 61 17.93 21.82 27.46
C TYR A 61 19.35 22.03 27.97
N ARG A 62 20.35 21.45 27.29
CA ARG A 62 21.74 21.55 27.75
C ARG A 62 22.40 22.88 27.42
N TYR A 63 21.97 23.51 26.32
CA TYR A 63 22.55 24.77 25.81
C TYR A 63 21.44 25.78 25.50
N PRO A 64 20.68 26.25 26.50
CA PRO A 64 19.54 27.15 26.29
C PRO A 64 19.95 28.48 25.64
N ASP A 65 21.16 28.98 25.91
CA ASP A 65 21.68 30.23 25.34
C ASP A 65 21.92 30.13 23.83
N PHE A 66 22.19 28.94 23.32
CA PHE A 66 22.32 28.70 21.88
C PHE A 66 20.95 28.63 21.18
N PHE A 67 19.88 28.32 21.91
CA PHE A 67 18.51 28.20 21.38
C PHE A 67 17.59 29.29 21.95
N PRO A 68 17.89 30.59 21.77
CA PRO A 68 17.10 31.66 22.34
C PRO A 68 15.66 31.63 21.79
N ALA A 69 14.69 31.84 22.68
CA ALA A 69 13.30 32.03 22.30
C ALA A 69 13.02 33.54 22.18
N THR A 70 12.53 33.96 21.03
CA THR A 70 12.08 35.32 20.76
C THR A 70 10.60 35.43 21.03
N ARG A 71 10.17 36.44 21.75
CA ARG A 71 8.76 36.72 22.03
C ARG A 71 8.13 37.42 20.85
N PHE A 72 7.14 36.76 20.25
CA PHE A 72 6.32 37.32 19.19
C PHE A 72 4.94 37.67 19.72
N PHE A 73 4.44 38.81 19.30
CA PHE A 73 3.09 39.25 19.60
C PHE A 73 2.25 39.25 18.32
N ILE A 74 1.12 38.60 18.34
CA ILE A 74 0.17 38.61 17.23
C ILE A 74 -0.96 39.57 17.61
N PRO A 75 -1.02 40.80 17.05
CA PRO A 75 -1.98 41.84 17.45
C PRO A 75 -3.44 41.39 17.26
N PHE A 76 -3.74 40.72 16.16
CA PHE A 76 -5.08 40.26 15.79
C PHE A 76 -5.66 39.25 16.80
N LEU A 77 -4.81 38.44 17.46
CA LEU A 77 -5.22 37.42 18.43
C LEU A 77 -4.96 37.81 19.86
N ASN A 78 -4.41 39.00 20.08
CA ASN A 78 -3.90 39.48 21.40
C ASN A 78 -3.08 38.41 22.13
N TYR A 79 -2.26 37.66 21.37
CA TYR A 79 -1.57 36.45 21.83
C TYR A 79 -0.07 36.61 21.74
N ARG A 80 0.61 36.35 22.86
CA ARG A 80 2.08 36.28 22.91
C ARG A 80 2.56 34.86 22.93
N PHE A 81 3.54 34.52 22.08
CA PHE A 81 4.17 33.21 22.08
C PHE A 81 5.68 33.32 21.95
N ASP A 82 6.39 32.40 22.62
CA ASP A 82 7.82 32.28 22.50
C ASP A 82 8.16 31.37 21.33
N PHE A 83 8.94 31.89 20.38
CA PHE A 83 9.35 31.12 19.20
C PHE A 83 10.87 31.08 19.10
N GLY A 84 11.45 29.89 19.18
CA GLY A 84 12.87 29.64 18.97
C GLY A 84 13.18 29.37 17.52
N VAL A 85 13.66 30.35 16.77
CA VAL A 85 14.01 30.21 15.35
C VAL A 85 15.05 29.11 15.14
N ILE A 86 16.12 29.11 15.95
CA ILE A 86 17.19 28.12 15.85
C ILE A 86 16.70 26.73 16.21
N ALA A 87 15.87 26.59 17.25
CA ALA A 87 15.25 25.32 17.61
C ALA A 87 14.31 24.81 16.51
N PHE A 88 13.60 25.69 15.83
CA PHE A 88 12.74 25.35 14.69
C PHE A 88 13.55 24.83 13.49
N ILE A 89 14.62 25.54 13.09
CA ILE A 89 15.52 25.12 12.02
C ILE A 89 16.17 23.78 12.37
N TRP A 90 16.66 23.62 13.60
CA TRP A 90 17.21 22.37 14.10
C TRP A 90 16.21 21.21 13.98
N GLY A 91 14.95 21.46 14.34
CA GLY A 91 13.87 20.48 14.19
C GLY A 91 13.58 20.10 12.73
N ILE A 92 13.68 21.05 11.79
CA ILE A 92 13.54 20.79 10.35
C ILE A 92 14.67 19.88 9.87
N VAL A 93 15.92 20.18 10.23
CA VAL A 93 17.10 19.40 9.82
C VAL A 93 17.00 17.97 10.34
N LEU A 94 16.70 17.79 11.64
CA LEU A 94 16.52 16.48 12.23
C LEU A 94 15.35 15.72 11.61
N GLY A 95 14.23 16.40 11.35
CA GLY A 95 13.07 15.78 10.69
C GLY A 95 13.39 15.33 9.27
N TYR A 96 14.18 16.08 8.52
CA TYR A 96 14.65 15.67 7.20
C TYR A 96 15.55 14.43 7.27
N ILE A 97 16.52 14.41 8.19
CA ILE A 97 17.40 13.25 8.41
C ILE A 97 16.57 12.02 8.81
N GLU A 98 15.61 12.16 9.72
CA GLU A 98 14.74 11.07 10.17
C GLU A 98 13.94 10.49 9.02
N VAL A 99 13.28 11.33 8.21
CA VAL A 99 12.51 10.89 7.05
C VAL A 99 13.40 10.17 6.03
N TYR A 100 14.61 10.68 5.81
CA TYR A 100 15.57 10.05 4.91
C TYR A 100 15.98 8.65 5.42
N LEU A 101 16.33 8.52 6.69
CA LEU A 101 16.73 7.24 7.29
C LEU A 101 15.57 6.24 7.33
N LEU A 102 14.35 6.68 7.66
CA LEU A 102 13.15 5.83 7.61
C LEU A 102 12.85 5.35 6.19
N THR A 103 13.03 6.22 5.19
CA THR A 103 12.87 5.83 3.78
C THR A 103 13.87 4.75 3.39
N LEU A 104 15.13 4.89 3.78
CA LEU A 104 16.15 3.86 3.54
C LEU A 104 15.79 2.55 4.24
N LEU A 105 15.42 2.59 5.51
CA LEU A 105 15.00 1.41 6.28
C LEU A 105 13.86 0.67 5.58
N ASN A 106 12.84 1.40 5.13
CA ASN A 106 11.70 0.83 4.44
C ASN A 106 12.10 0.19 3.10
N ILE A 107 12.95 0.85 2.31
CA ILE A 107 13.46 0.31 1.05
C ILE A 107 14.23 -0.99 1.29
N PHE A 108 15.14 -1.02 2.29
CA PHE A 108 15.89 -2.22 2.62
C PHE A 108 14.99 -3.36 3.08
N SER A 109 14.05 -3.08 3.97
CA SER A 109 13.13 -4.09 4.49
C SER A 109 12.24 -4.68 3.39
N VAL A 110 11.70 -3.84 2.52
CA VAL A 110 10.86 -4.27 1.39
C VAL A 110 11.68 -5.08 0.38
N HIS A 111 12.92 -4.68 0.10
CA HIS A 111 13.83 -5.45 -0.76
C HIS A 111 14.14 -6.83 -0.16
N GLU A 112 14.45 -6.90 1.13
CA GLU A 112 14.77 -8.16 1.82
C GLU A 112 13.56 -9.11 1.77
N ILE A 113 12.35 -8.59 1.97
CA ILE A 113 11.10 -9.36 1.79
C ILE A 113 10.96 -9.86 0.36
N GLY A 114 11.26 -9.04 -0.64
CA GLY A 114 11.23 -9.43 -2.05
C GLY A 114 12.20 -10.55 -2.38
N VAL A 115 13.37 -10.58 -1.74
CA VAL A 115 14.37 -11.66 -1.88
C VAL A 115 13.90 -12.94 -1.18
N VAL A 116 13.45 -12.84 0.08
CA VAL A 116 12.99 -13.98 0.88
C VAL A 116 11.77 -14.66 0.24
N SER A 117 10.85 -13.87 -0.33
CA SER A 117 9.67 -14.39 -1.00
C SER A 117 9.93 -14.95 -2.40
N GLY A 118 11.17 -14.93 -2.90
CA GLY A 118 11.50 -15.34 -4.26
C GLY A 118 10.93 -14.43 -5.35
N TYR A 119 10.38 -13.27 -4.99
CA TYR A 119 9.86 -12.30 -5.96
C TYR A 119 10.98 -11.67 -6.79
N ILE A 120 12.11 -11.31 -6.16
CA ILE A 120 13.30 -10.78 -6.84
C ILE A 120 14.17 -11.97 -7.25
N ARG A 121 14.17 -12.28 -8.55
CA ARG A 121 14.99 -13.33 -9.16
C ARG A 121 16.18 -12.72 -9.90
N SER A 122 17.20 -13.54 -10.16
CA SER A 122 18.41 -13.09 -10.86
C SER A 122 18.14 -12.59 -12.29
N GLN A 123 17.15 -13.16 -12.98
CA GLN A 123 16.85 -12.87 -14.39
C GLN A 123 16.10 -11.53 -14.59
N ASP A 124 15.14 -11.17 -13.70
CA ASP A 124 14.31 -9.97 -13.83
C ASP A 124 14.59 -8.92 -12.75
N LYS A 125 15.80 -8.93 -12.22
CA LYS A 125 16.21 -8.22 -11.01
C LYS A 125 15.89 -6.75 -11.02
N GLU A 126 16.22 -6.06 -12.11
CA GLU A 126 16.11 -4.60 -12.16
C GLU A 126 14.65 -4.14 -12.23
N GLN A 127 13.83 -4.81 -13.03
CA GLN A 127 12.44 -4.44 -13.20
C GLN A 127 11.61 -4.73 -11.94
N ARG A 128 11.75 -5.92 -11.37
CA ARG A 128 11.01 -6.30 -10.14
C ARG A 128 11.44 -5.51 -8.92
N ALA A 129 12.71 -5.16 -8.85
CA ALA A 129 13.20 -4.29 -7.79
C ALA A 129 12.70 -2.85 -7.95
N ALA A 130 12.52 -2.35 -9.17
CA ALA A 130 11.90 -1.06 -9.42
C ALA A 130 10.42 -1.05 -9.01
N ASP A 131 9.69 -2.13 -9.27
CA ASP A 131 8.28 -2.27 -8.86
C ASP A 131 8.14 -2.25 -7.33
N ILE A 132 8.97 -3.03 -6.64
CA ILE A 132 9.02 -3.03 -5.16
C ILE A 132 9.42 -1.66 -4.60
N LEU A 133 10.34 -0.96 -5.26
CA LEU A 133 10.72 0.39 -4.85
C LEU A 133 9.54 1.35 -4.94
N ASN A 134 8.78 1.29 -6.03
CA ASN A 134 7.59 2.13 -6.20
C ASN A 134 6.58 1.90 -5.07
N VAL A 135 6.41 0.65 -4.63
CA VAL A 135 5.57 0.32 -3.47
C VAL A 135 6.17 0.87 -2.18
N GLY A 136 7.47 0.68 -1.94
CA GLY A 136 8.18 1.21 -0.76
C GLY A 136 8.16 2.73 -0.67
N LEU A 137 8.13 3.42 -1.81
CA LEU A 137 7.99 4.88 -1.93
C LEU A 137 6.53 5.35 -1.98
N GLN A 138 5.56 4.42 -1.93
CA GLN A 138 4.12 4.72 -2.05
C GLN A 138 3.76 5.48 -3.34
N ILE A 139 4.46 5.23 -4.42
CA ILE A 139 4.16 5.82 -5.73
C ILE A 139 2.95 5.08 -6.31
N LYS A 140 1.81 5.75 -6.40
CA LYS A 140 0.60 5.18 -7.01
C LYS A 140 0.76 5.10 -8.52
N ASP A 141 0.53 3.91 -9.06
CA ASP A 141 0.50 3.70 -10.49
C ASP A 141 -0.86 4.14 -11.08
N LYS A 142 -0.82 4.98 -12.13
CA LYS A 142 -2.01 5.41 -12.88
C LYS A 142 -2.36 4.46 -14.03
N SER A 143 -1.87 3.23 -13.99
CA SER A 143 -1.97 2.29 -15.11
C SER A 143 -3.39 1.78 -15.41
N ALA A 144 -4.36 1.94 -14.49
CA ALA A 144 -5.75 1.53 -14.72
C ALA A 144 -6.34 2.12 -16.00
N GLN A 145 -6.09 3.40 -16.25
CA GLN A 145 -6.63 4.11 -17.41
C GLN A 145 -6.06 3.59 -18.75
N ARG A 146 -4.89 2.93 -18.74
CA ARG A 146 -4.30 2.33 -19.96
C ARG A 146 -5.11 1.17 -20.52
N TYR A 147 -5.91 0.53 -19.68
CA TYR A 147 -6.75 -0.61 -20.05
C TYR A 147 -8.23 -0.24 -20.17
N GLY A 148 -8.55 1.05 -20.16
CA GLY A 148 -9.93 1.56 -20.24
C GLY A 148 -10.76 1.36 -18.98
N ILE A 149 -10.15 1.00 -17.87
CA ILE A 149 -10.82 0.79 -16.58
C ILE A 149 -10.88 2.11 -15.80
N ASP A 150 -12.06 2.55 -15.42
CA ASP A 150 -12.29 3.77 -14.63
C ASP A 150 -12.83 3.46 -13.24
N PRO A 151 -12.00 3.51 -12.20
CA PRO A 151 -12.44 3.29 -10.81
C PRO A 151 -13.43 4.33 -10.29
N TYR A 152 -13.51 5.49 -10.95
CA TYR A 152 -14.31 6.63 -10.51
C TYR A 152 -15.64 6.77 -11.26
N GLN A 153 -15.97 5.79 -12.10
CA GLN A 153 -17.25 5.76 -12.81
C GLN A 153 -18.42 5.96 -11.84
N GLY A 154 -19.35 6.84 -12.21
CA GLY A 154 -20.54 7.16 -11.42
C GLY A 154 -20.31 8.12 -10.25
N LEU A 155 -19.10 8.69 -10.08
CA LEU A 155 -18.88 9.79 -9.13
C LEU A 155 -19.11 11.15 -9.80
N ASN A 156 -19.81 12.03 -9.08
CA ASN A 156 -19.99 13.42 -9.52
C ASN A 156 -18.62 14.14 -9.48
N LYS A 157 -18.37 15.08 -10.42
CA LYS A 157 -17.10 15.83 -10.54
C LYS A 157 -16.69 16.53 -9.24
N SER A 158 -17.64 17.09 -8.49
CA SER A 158 -17.38 17.70 -7.18
C SER A 158 -16.95 16.69 -6.13
N LEU A 159 -17.57 15.51 -6.11
CA LEU A 159 -17.22 14.40 -5.23
C LEU A 159 -15.84 13.83 -5.61
N LEU A 160 -15.51 13.78 -6.88
CA LEU A 160 -14.21 13.34 -7.42
C LEU A 160 -13.11 14.31 -7.00
N PHE A 161 -13.36 15.62 -7.06
CA PHE A 161 -12.42 16.64 -6.57
C PHE A 161 -12.18 16.48 -5.08
N PHE A 162 -13.26 16.33 -4.28
CA PHE A 162 -13.15 16.14 -2.83
C PHE A 162 -12.44 14.84 -2.46
N PHE A 163 -12.72 13.75 -3.19
CA PHE A 163 -12.04 12.47 -3.01
C PHE A 163 -10.54 12.55 -3.32
N ASN A 164 -10.16 13.20 -4.42
CA ASN A 164 -8.76 13.44 -4.76
C ASN A 164 -8.07 14.36 -3.74
N LEU A 165 -8.77 15.37 -3.24
CA LEU A 165 -8.29 16.25 -2.19
C LEU A 165 -8.04 15.46 -0.89
N VAL A 166 -8.97 14.61 -0.48
CA VAL A 166 -8.84 13.73 0.70
C VAL A 166 -7.69 12.73 0.51
N LEU A 167 -7.53 12.14 -0.67
CA LEU A 167 -6.41 11.24 -0.98
C LEU A 167 -5.06 11.99 -0.96
N PHE A 168 -5.00 13.19 -1.51
CA PHE A 168 -3.83 14.06 -1.47
C PHE A 168 -3.46 14.40 -0.02
N TYR A 169 -4.44 14.83 0.77
CA TYR A 169 -4.22 15.12 2.18
C TYR A 169 -3.93 13.87 3.01
N LYS A 170 -4.54 12.73 2.75
CA LYS A 170 -4.25 11.46 3.43
C LYS A 170 -2.77 11.07 3.33
N GLY A 171 -2.11 11.35 2.18
CA GLY A 171 -0.67 11.14 2.00
C GLY A 171 0.19 12.16 2.74
N MET A 172 -0.25 13.42 2.77
CA MET A 172 0.50 14.55 3.32
C MET A 172 0.31 14.68 4.85
N PHE A 173 -0.91 14.44 5.34
CA PHE A 173 -1.27 14.60 6.76
C PHE A 173 -0.81 13.45 7.65
N ALA A 174 -0.63 12.25 7.12
CA ALA A 174 -0.26 11.09 7.93
C ALA A 174 1.12 11.23 8.60
N ASN A 175 2.04 12.02 8.04
CA ASN A 175 3.40 12.15 8.55
C ASN A 175 3.76 13.53 9.11
N MET A 176 3.26 14.63 8.57
CA MET A 176 3.74 15.95 8.91
C MET A 176 2.86 16.69 9.92
N LEU A 177 1.56 16.69 9.74
CA LEU A 177 0.64 17.49 10.56
C LEU A 177 0.39 16.88 11.93
N VAL A 178 0.33 15.55 12.03
CA VAL A 178 0.20 14.90 13.36
C VAL A 178 1.44 15.21 14.21
N ARG A 179 2.64 15.24 13.61
CA ARG A 179 3.87 15.65 14.31
C ARG A 179 3.84 17.12 14.75
N VAL A 180 3.40 18.02 13.88
CA VAL A 180 3.33 19.46 14.17
C VAL A 180 2.19 19.77 15.15
N LEU A 181 1.03 19.14 14.99
CA LEU A 181 -0.14 19.35 15.86
C LEU A 181 0.10 18.81 17.28
N LEU A 182 0.69 17.61 17.39
CA LEU A 182 1.06 17.04 18.69
C LEU A 182 2.11 17.92 19.41
N ARG A 183 3.11 18.46 18.69
CA ARG A 183 4.07 19.44 19.25
C ARG A 183 3.37 20.72 19.73
N ARG A 184 2.38 21.20 18.99
CA ARG A 184 1.72 22.48 19.30
C ARG A 184 0.71 22.39 20.44
N VAL A 185 0.01 21.26 20.56
CA VAL A 185 -1.01 21.01 21.60
C VAL A 185 -0.37 20.61 22.92
N LEU A 186 0.68 19.77 22.89
CA LEU A 186 1.36 19.29 24.10
C LEU A 186 2.38 20.30 24.66
N GLY A 187 2.88 21.25 23.86
CA GLY A 187 3.94 22.20 24.26
C GLY A 187 3.50 23.41 25.09
N ARG A 188 2.24 23.54 25.52
CA ARG A 188 1.71 24.77 26.12
C ARG A 188 1.68 24.85 27.63
N TYR A 189 1.99 23.77 28.37
CA TYR A 189 1.80 23.76 29.82
C TYR A 189 3.07 23.45 30.62
N ALA A 190 3.07 23.89 31.88
CA ALA A 190 4.21 23.97 32.83
C ALA A 190 4.92 22.63 33.17
N PHE A 191 4.44 21.49 32.69
CA PHE A 191 5.07 20.16 32.74
C PHE A 191 5.85 19.83 31.48
N ARG A 192 6.50 20.82 30.87
CA ARG A 192 7.15 20.75 29.57
C ARG A 192 8.04 19.53 29.37
N VAL A 193 8.91 19.24 30.34
CA VAL A 193 9.87 18.10 30.23
C VAL A 193 9.21 16.75 30.32
N LEU A 194 8.23 16.57 31.22
CA LEU A 194 7.50 15.31 31.38
C LEU A 194 6.56 15.03 30.19
N LEU A 195 5.91 16.08 29.69
CA LEU A 195 5.05 15.97 28.50
C LEU A 195 5.88 15.77 27.23
N ASP A 196 7.04 16.42 27.12
CA ASP A 196 7.96 16.20 26.02
C ASP A 196 8.48 14.76 26.04
N MET A 197 8.86 14.22 27.19
CA MET A 197 9.26 12.82 27.32
C MET A 197 8.13 11.82 27.06
N ALA A 198 6.88 12.14 27.40
CA ALA A 198 5.70 11.35 27.07
C ALA A 198 5.46 11.29 25.54
N GLY A 199 6.01 12.23 24.78
CA GLY A 199 6.01 12.22 23.32
C GLY A 199 6.82 11.07 22.72
N ILE A 200 7.88 10.59 23.38
CA ILE A 200 8.77 9.54 22.85
C ILE A 200 8.01 8.26 22.45
N PRO A 201 7.20 7.63 23.32
CA PRO A 201 6.47 6.41 22.95
C PRO A 201 5.45 6.66 21.84
N ILE A 202 4.84 7.85 21.78
CA ILE A 202 3.89 8.19 20.72
C ILE A 202 4.61 8.27 19.38
N TYR A 203 5.75 8.96 19.31
CA TYR A 203 6.55 9.06 18.09
C TYR A 203 7.10 7.70 17.65
N ALA A 204 7.60 6.92 18.60
CA ALA A 204 8.07 5.56 18.34
C ALA A 204 6.95 4.68 17.77
N ALA A 205 5.75 4.74 18.36
CA ALA A 205 4.59 4.02 17.87
C ALA A 205 4.17 4.46 16.44
N ILE A 206 4.18 5.76 16.16
CA ILE A 206 3.83 6.30 14.83
C ILE A 206 4.83 5.81 13.76
N ASN A 207 6.14 5.86 14.04
CA ASN A 207 7.16 5.40 13.11
C ASN A 207 7.09 3.88 12.89
N ALA A 208 6.92 3.10 13.96
CA ALA A 208 6.72 1.66 13.87
C ALA A 208 5.47 1.31 13.05
N TRP A 209 4.35 1.98 13.31
CA TRP A 209 3.11 1.77 12.57
C TRP A 209 3.24 2.16 11.08
N SER A 210 3.90 3.28 10.79
CA SER A 210 4.16 3.72 9.40
C SER A 210 5.01 2.69 8.64
N THR A 211 6.09 2.20 9.26
CA THR A 211 6.96 1.16 8.71
C THR A 211 6.20 -0.15 8.49
N ARG A 212 5.42 -0.60 9.48
CA ARG A 212 4.57 -1.79 9.36
C ARG A 212 3.61 -1.68 8.17
N ARG A 213 3.01 -0.51 7.98
CA ARG A 213 2.08 -0.28 6.88
C ARG A 213 2.77 -0.43 5.52
N ILE A 214 3.97 0.14 5.35
CA ILE A 214 4.74 0.02 4.10
C ILE A 214 5.14 -1.43 3.83
N ILE A 215 5.61 -2.14 4.85
CA ILE A 215 5.96 -3.56 4.75
C ILE A 215 4.74 -4.41 4.39
N ARG A 216 3.58 -4.15 5.01
CA ARG A 216 2.34 -4.84 4.68
C ARG A 216 1.93 -4.60 3.22
N GLU A 217 2.02 -3.37 2.74
CA GLU A 217 1.74 -3.02 1.35
C GLU A 217 2.65 -3.78 0.38
N ALA A 218 3.95 -3.86 0.70
CA ALA A 218 4.91 -4.63 -0.09
C ALA A 218 4.59 -6.12 -0.10
N LYS A 219 4.21 -6.71 1.03
CA LYS A 219 3.75 -8.11 1.11
C LYS A 219 2.55 -8.34 0.21
N VAL A 220 1.53 -7.47 0.31
CA VAL A 220 0.32 -7.55 -0.51
C VAL A 220 0.66 -7.47 -2.00
N PHE A 221 1.55 -6.56 -2.38
CA PHE A 221 2.00 -6.43 -3.76
C PHE A 221 2.70 -7.69 -4.27
N ILE A 222 3.65 -8.21 -3.49
CA ILE A 222 4.42 -9.40 -3.83
C ILE A 222 3.51 -10.63 -3.96
N MET A 223 2.69 -10.89 -2.95
CA MET A 223 1.76 -12.03 -2.94
C MET A 223 0.73 -11.93 -4.06
N GLY A 224 0.18 -10.73 -4.27
CA GLY A 224 -0.76 -10.48 -5.35
C GLY A 224 -0.14 -10.70 -6.72
N SER A 225 1.08 -10.21 -6.94
CA SER A 225 1.79 -10.41 -8.21
C SER A 225 2.06 -11.88 -8.52
N GLN A 226 2.45 -12.67 -7.51
CA GLN A 226 2.68 -14.11 -7.68
C GLN A 226 1.38 -14.85 -7.99
N MET A 227 0.33 -14.55 -7.25
CA MET A 227 -0.97 -15.14 -7.45
C MET A 227 -1.58 -14.81 -8.82
N ILE A 228 -1.48 -13.56 -9.26
CA ILE A 228 -1.98 -13.14 -10.58
C ILE A 228 -1.29 -13.92 -11.70
N ARG A 229 0.01 -14.19 -11.58
CA ARG A 229 0.74 -15.02 -12.55
C ARG A 229 0.24 -16.45 -12.56
N ILE A 230 0.03 -17.05 -11.39
CA ILE A 230 -0.53 -18.41 -11.29
C ILE A 230 -1.92 -18.48 -11.93
N LEU A 231 -2.76 -17.45 -11.69
CA LEU A 231 -4.08 -17.37 -12.32
C LEU A 231 -3.96 -17.20 -13.84
N GLY A 232 -3.05 -16.36 -14.33
CA GLY A 232 -2.77 -16.18 -15.75
C GLY A 232 -2.40 -17.50 -16.44
N GLU A 233 -1.42 -18.23 -15.87
CA GLU A 233 -0.97 -19.53 -16.39
C GLU A 233 -2.11 -20.60 -16.43
N ARG A 234 -3.04 -20.52 -15.46
CA ARG A 234 -4.23 -21.41 -15.47
C ARG A 234 -5.22 -21.00 -16.56
N PHE A 235 -5.45 -19.71 -16.74
CA PHE A 235 -6.42 -19.20 -17.71
C PHE A 235 -5.90 -19.25 -19.15
N GLU A 236 -4.60 -19.17 -19.40
CA GLU A 236 -4.00 -19.41 -20.73
C GLU A 236 -4.35 -20.80 -21.30
N LYS A 237 -4.62 -21.79 -20.44
CA LYS A 237 -5.02 -23.14 -20.85
C LYS A 237 -6.48 -23.21 -21.27
N LEU A 238 -7.26 -22.17 -21.01
CA LEU A 238 -8.68 -22.12 -21.40
C LEU A 238 -8.78 -21.42 -22.76
N THR A 239 -9.28 -22.13 -23.76
CA THR A 239 -9.47 -21.60 -25.12
C THR A 239 -10.82 -20.89 -25.20
N ILE A 240 -10.98 -19.73 -24.60
CA ILE A 240 -12.21 -18.93 -24.65
C ILE A 240 -11.96 -17.73 -25.57
N SER A 241 -12.55 -17.72 -26.76
CA SER A 241 -12.40 -16.63 -27.75
C SER A 241 -13.74 -16.01 -28.14
N ASP A 242 -14.73 -16.00 -27.26
CA ASP A 242 -16.07 -15.48 -27.53
C ASP A 242 -16.14 -13.97 -27.26
N PRO A 243 -16.67 -13.13 -28.17
CA PRO A 243 -16.91 -11.72 -27.93
C PRO A 243 -17.79 -11.42 -26.71
N ALA A 244 -18.78 -12.31 -26.42
CA ALA A 244 -19.62 -12.17 -25.23
C ALA A 244 -18.80 -12.34 -23.93
N PHE A 245 -17.86 -13.28 -23.90
CA PHE A 245 -16.94 -13.46 -22.80
C PHE A 245 -16.02 -12.22 -22.63
N GLN A 246 -15.50 -11.68 -23.73
CA GLN A 246 -14.65 -10.47 -23.66
C GLN A 246 -15.38 -9.29 -23.02
N HIS A 247 -16.65 -9.12 -23.37
CA HIS A 247 -17.48 -8.05 -22.77
C HIS A 247 -17.71 -8.32 -21.28
N LEU A 248 -18.08 -9.55 -20.91
CA LEU A 248 -18.33 -9.95 -19.52
C LEU A 248 -17.06 -9.81 -18.66
N LEU A 249 -15.88 -10.13 -19.20
CA LEU A 249 -14.61 -9.96 -18.51
C LEU A 249 -14.32 -8.48 -18.22
N TYR A 250 -14.52 -7.60 -19.21
CA TYR A 250 -14.35 -6.16 -19.01
C TYR A 250 -15.34 -5.60 -17.99
N ASP A 251 -16.60 -6.04 -18.03
CA ASP A 251 -17.62 -5.67 -17.03
C ASP A 251 -17.20 -6.12 -15.63
N THR A 252 -16.66 -7.35 -15.50
CA THR A 252 -16.16 -7.88 -14.22
C THR A 252 -14.99 -7.05 -13.68
N LEU A 253 -14.02 -6.71 -14.53
CA LEU A 253 -12.87 -5.87 -14.16
C LEU A 253 -13.30 -4.45 -13.75
N GLN A 254 -14.26 -3.87 -14.50
CA GLN A 254 -14.81 -2.56 -14.19
C GLN A 254 -15.62 -2.57 -12.88
N PHE A 255 -16.37 -3.64 -12.62
CA PHE A 255 -17.10 -3.83 -11.36
C PHE A 255 -16.14 -3.91 -10.16
N ILE A 256 -15.03 -4.64 -10.28
CA ILE A 256 -13.96 -4.67 -9.27
C ILE A 256 -13.41 -3.28 -9.02
N ALA A 257 -13.06 -2.54 -10.08
CA ALA A 257 -12.51 -1.20 -9.99
C ALA A 257 -13.45 -0.21 -9.26
N ILE A 258 -14.75 -0.21 -9.64
CA ILE A 258 -15.78 0.61 -8.99
C ILE A 258 -15.96 0.19 -7.53
N SER A 259 -15.86 -1.10 -7.23
CA SER A 259 -16.02 -1.61 -5.87
C SER A 259 -14.88 -1.17 -4.96
N LYS A 260 -13.66 -1.19 -5.47
CA LYS A 260 -12.44 -0.84 -4.74
C LYS A 260 -12.19 0.66 -4.64
N ARG A 261 -12.55 1.45 -5.64
CA ARG A 261 -12.28 2.90 -5.72
C ARG A 261 -10.80 3.28 -5.54
N ASP A 262 -10.08 2.69 -4.61
CA ASP A 262 -8.63 2.80 -4.43
C ASP A 262 -7.96 1.66 -5.22
N TYR A 263 -7.73 1.90 -6.52
CA TYR A 263 -7.22 0.90 -7.45
C TYR A 263 -5.75 0.60 -7.17
N HIS A 264 -5.50 -0.56 -6.58
CA HIS A 264 -4.16 -1.03 -6.24
C HIS A 264 -3.39 -1.46 -7.49
N SER A 265 -2.05 -1.40 -7.47
CA SER A 265 -1.20 -1.86 -8.58
C SER A 265 -1.44 -3.32 -8.97
N ASN A 266 -1.81 -4.17 -8.03
CA ASN A 266 -2.21 -5.56 -8.31
C ASN A 266 -3.43 -5.66 -9.21
N HIS A 267 -4.40 -4.75 -9.12
CA HIS A 267 -5.56 -4.76 -10.04
C HIS A 267 -5.16 -4.41 -11.47
N ALA A 268 -4.26 -3.43 -11.64
CA ALA A 268 -3.73 -3.11 -12.95
C ALA A 268 -2.94 -4.28 -13.55
N PHE A 269 -2.15 -4.97 -12.72
CA PHE A 269 -1.40 -6.15 -13.13
C PHE A 269 -2.33 -7.33 -13.44
N LEU A 270 -3.38 -7.56 -12.64
CA LEU A 270 -4.43 -8.56 -12.93
C LEU A 270 -5.07 -8.28 -14.30
N THR A 271 -5.50 -7.04 -14.53
CA THR A 271 -6.11 -6.65 -15.82
C THR A 271 -5.17 -6.96 -16.98
N LYS A 272 -3.88 -6.56 -16.88
CA LYS A 272 -2.89 -6.84 -17.90
C LYS A 272 -2.77 -8.34 -18.21
N VAL A 273 -2.55 -9.15 -17.17
CA VAL A 273 -2.33 -10.60 -17.30
C VAL A 273 -3.56 -11.31 -17.88
N LEU A 274 -4.77 -10.90 -17.47
CA LEU A 274 -6.00 -11.49 -18.02
C LEU A 274 -6.22 -11.15 -19.49
N LEU A 275 -5.96 -9.90 -19.89
CA LEU A 275 -6.07 -9.50 -21.28
C LEU A 275 -5.03 -10.23 -22.16
N GLU A 276 -3.82 -10.45 -21.64
CA GLU A 276 -2.78 -11.24 -22.31
C GLU A 276 -3.17 -12.72 -22.41
N ALA A 277 -3.64 -13.35 -21.31
CA ALA A 277 -4.02 -14.76 -21.25
C ALA A 277 -5.18 -15.10 -22.22
N PHE A 278 -6.17 -14.24 -22.31
CA PHE A 278 -7.31 -14.43 -23.23
C PHE A 278 -7.13 -13.77 -24.59
N GLN A 279 -5.95 -13.20 -24.88
CA GLN A 279 -5.60 -12.49 -26.13
C GLN A 279 -6.61 -11.39 -26.50
N ILE A 280 -7.11 -10.69 -25.48
CA ILE A 280 -8.10 -9.63 -25.64
C ILE A 280 -7.39 -8.28 -25.84
N PRO A 281 -7.71 -7.50 -26.91
CA PRO A 281 -7.11 -6.20 -27.12
C PRO A 281 -7.50 -5.22 -26.00
N SER A 282 -6.55 -4.39 -25.57
CA SER A 282 -6.84 -3.35 -24.59
C SER A 282 -7.79 -2.31 -25.16
N ARG A 283 -8.81 -1.95 -24.40
CA ARG A 283 -9.76 -0.88 -24.77
C ARG A 283 -9.25 0.46 -24.24
N SER A 284 -9.51 1.53 -24.96
CA SER A 284 -9.21 2.88 -24.48
C SER A 284 -10.20 3.34 -23.39
N TYR A 285 -11.41 2.79 -23.40
CA TYR A 285 -12.48 3.12 -22.48
C TYR A 285 -13.52 2.01 -22.38
N HIS A 286 -13.96 1.70 -21.16
CA HIS A 286 -15.05 0.77 -20.90
C HIS A 286 -15.89 1.28 -19.74
N LEU A 287 -17.21 1.23 -19.89
CA LEU A 287 -18.16 1.53 -18.81
C LEU A 287 -18.91 0.27 -18.41
N LEU A 288 -19.12 0.12 -17.12
CA LEU A 288 -20.06 -0.88 -16.62
C LEU A 288 -21.47 -0.45 -16.96
N GLU A 289 -22.12 -1.21 -17.81
CA GLU A 289 -23.50 -0.98 -18.22
C GLU A 289 -24.49 -1.57 -17.21
N ALA A 290 -25.72 -1.07 -17.23
CA ALA A 290 -26.84 -1.69 -16.54
C ALA A 290 -27.01 -3.13 -17.08
N GLY A 291 -27.45 -4.06 -16.21
CA GLY A 291 -27.67 -5.45 -16.63
C GLY A 291 -26.45 -6.35 -16.58
N TYR A 292 -25.34 -5.92 -15.94
CA TYR A 292 -24.15 -6.77 -15.77
C TYR A 292 -24.49 -8.11 -15.10
N PHE A 293 -25.28 -8.11 -14.06
CA PHE A 293 -25.62 -9.34 -13.33
C PHE A 293 -26.54 -10.27 -14.12
N GLU A 294 -27.44 -9.73 -14.96
CA GLU A 294 -28.25 -10.50 -15.88
C GLU A 294 -27.38 -11.16 -16.94
N ARG A 295 -26.45 -10.42 -17.56
CA ARG A 295 -25.46 -10.97 -18.51
C ARG A 295 -24.60 -12.05 -17.86
N PHE A 296 -24.17 -11.82 -16.62
CA PHE A 296 -23.39 -12.81 -15.87
C PHE A 296 -24.16 -14.14 -15.70
N ARG A 297 -25.44 -14.05 -15.26
CA ARG A 297 -26.28 -15.24 -15.04
C ARG A 297 -26.67 -15.96 -16.34
N SER A 298 -26.80 -15.23 -17.44
CA SER A 298 -27.14 -15.81 -18.76
C SER A 298 -25.93 -16.36 -19.53
N ALA A 299 -24.71 -16.07 -19.06
CA ALA A 299 -23.48 -16.54 -19.68
C ALA A 299 -23.31 -18.07 -19.50
N PRO A 300 -22.53 -18.74 -20.39
CA PRO A 300 -22.19 -20.16 -20.21
C PRO A 300 -21.54 -20.41 -18.84
N PRO A 301 -21.77 -21.58 -18.22
CA PRO A 301 -21.23 -21.91 -16.89
C PRO A 301 -19.71 -21.74 -16.77
N GLU A 302 -18.97 -22.07 -17.85
CA GLU A 302 -17.53 -21.89 -17.90
C GLU A 302 -17.13 -20.40 -17.80
N HIS A 303 -17.81 -19.50 -18.51
CA HIS A 303 -17.59 -18.05 -18.44
C HIS A 303 -17.93 -17.49 -17.07
N GLN A 304 -19.05 -17.97 -16.48
CA GLN A 304 -19.44 -17.58 -15.12
C GLN A 304 -18.36 -17.96 -14.11
N GLU A 305 -17.83 -19.18 -14.19
CA GLU A 305 -16.83 -19.67 -13.24
C GLU A 305 -15.53 -18.88 -13.32
N VAL A 306 -15.04 -18.61 -14.55
CA VAL A 306 -13.84 -17.78 -14.76
C VAL A 306 -14.05 -16.37 -14.18
N CYS A 307 -15.16 -15.72 -14.52
CA CYS A 307 -15.46 -14.37 -14.03
C CYS A 307 -15.68 -14.32 -12.51
N ARG A 308 -16.27 -15.40 -11.92
CA ARG A 308 -16.42 -15.54 -10.47
C ARG A 308 -15.07 -15.58 -9.75
N ARG A 309 -14.14 -16.41 -10.23
CA ARG A 309 -12.78 -16.50 -9.69
C ARG A 309 -12.03 -15.17 -9.79
N ILE A 310 -12.14 -14.50 -10.93
CA ILE A 310 -11.56 -13.17 -11.15
C ILE A 310 -12.16 -12.15 -10.18
N LEU A 311 -13.48 -12.20 -9.96
CA LEU A 311 -14.19 -11.30 -9.05
C LEU A 311 -13.71 -11.48 -7.60
N ILE A 312 -13.64 -12.74 -7.12
CA ILE A 312 -13.17 -13.06 -5.77
C ILE A 312 -11.72 -12.63 -5.60
N ALA A 313 -10.84 -13.01 -6.55
CA ALA A 313 -9.45 -12.59 -6.54
C ALA A 313 -9.32 -11.06 -6.53
N GLY A 314 -9.99 -10.37 -7.44
CA GLY A 314 -9.95 -8.92 -7.55
C GLY A 314 -10.44 -8.19 -6.31
N LEU A 315 -11.40 -8.73 -5.57
CA LEU A 315 -11.86 -8.16 -4.30
C LEU A 315 -10.85 -8.34 -3.16
N LEU A 316 -9.86 -9.24 -3.27
CA LEU A 316 -8.91 -9.57 -2.20
C LEU A 316 -7.49 -9.07 -2.45
N LEU A 317 -7.13 -8.76 -3.71
CA LEU A 317 -5.77 -8.48 -4.15
C LEU A 317 -5.12 -7.21 -3.55
N ASP A 318 -5.87 -6.31 -2.92
CA ASP A 318 -5.36 -5.16 -2.17
C ASP A 318 -5.11 -5.46 -0.68
N GLY A 319 -5.35 -6.72 -0.25
CA GLY A 319 -5.12 -7.15 1.12
C GLY A 319 -6.10 -6.57 2.15
N GLN A 320 -7.24 -6.03 1.72
CA GLN A 320 -8.22 -5.38 2.59
C GLN A 320 -9.66 -5.72 2.17
N LEU A 321 -10.55 -5.72 3.14
CA LEU A 321 -11.99 -5.76 2.94
C LEU A 321 -12.64 -4.62 3.74
N SER A 322 -12.93 -3.52 3.07
CA SER A 322 -13.63 -2.39 3.67
C SER A 322 -15.08 -2.72 4.01
N TRP A 323 -15.70 -1.92 4.86
CA TRP A 323 -17.11 -2.10 5.21
C TRP A 323 -18.04 -2.05 3.98
N ARG A 324 -17.75 -1.16 3.02
CA ARG A 324 -18.53 -1.06 1.78
C ARG A 324 -18.41 -2.31 0.91
N GLU A 325 -17.22 -2.89 0.83
CA GLU A 325 -16.98 -4.13 0.10
C GLU A 325 -17.68 -5.32 0.76
N LYS A 326 -17.71 -5.38 2.09
CA LYS A 326 -18.47 -6.42 2.81
C LYS A 326 -19.97 -6.37 2.51
N ILE A 327 -20.55 -5.16 2.36
CA ILE A 327 -21.94 -5.02 1.93
C ILE A 327 -22.12 -5.57 0.52
N LYS A 328 -21.22 -5.23 -0.43
CA LYS A 328 -21.28 -5.73 -1.81
C LYS A 328 -21.10 -7.24 -1.88
N ILE A 329 -20.17 -7.81 -1.13
CA ILE A 329 -19.97 -9.26 -1.05
C ILE A 329 -21.25 -9.94 -0.57
N ARG A 330 -21.93 -9.39 0.45
CA ARG A 330 -23.21 -9.90 0.92
C ARG A 330 -24.27 -9.89 -0.17
N GLN A 331 -24.37 -8.79 -0.93
CA GLN A 331 -25.29 -8.69 -2.07
C GLN A 331 -24.94 -9.72 -3.16
N LEU A 332 -23.68 -9.82 -3.56
CA LEU A 332 -23.22 -10.80 -4.55
C LEU A 332 -23.53 -12.25 -4.15
N HIS A 333 -23.37 -12.56 -2.86
CA HIS A 333 -23.70 -13.87 -2.31
C HIS A 333 -25.22 -14.12 -2.33
N GLN A 334 -26.04 -13.14 -1.89
CA GLN A 334 -27.50 -13.23 -1.94
C GLN A 334 -28.04 -13.38 -3.37
N ASP A 335 -27.40 -12.70 -4.33
CA ASP A 335 -27.74 -12.75 -5.75
C ASP A 335 -27.25 -14.02 -6.46
N GLY A 336 -26.52 -14.90 -5.75
CA GLY A 336 -25.99 -16.15 -6.29
C GLY A 336 -24.84 -15.97 -7.29
N ILE A 337 -24.22 -14.78 -7.33
CA ILE A 337 -23.08 -14.49 -8.20
C ILE A 337 -21.80 -15.15 -7.67
N ILE A 338 -21.60 -15.11 -6.36
CA ILE A 338 -20.49 -15.80 -5.66
C ILE A 338 -21.06 -16.77 -4.63
N SER A 339 -20.37 -17.90 -4.43
CA SER A 339 -20.71 -18.89 -3.40
C SER A 339 -20.21 -18.50 -2.01
N GLU A 340 -19.15 -17.70 -1.96
CA GLU A 340 -18.45 -17.28 -0.76
C GLU A 340 -19.24 -16.24 0.03
N ASP A 341 -19.45 -16.51 1.32
CA ASP A 341 -19.94 -15.56 2.28
C ASP A 341 -18.81 -14.63 2.78
N ILE A 342 -19.14 -13.64 3.61
CA ILE A 342 -18.16 -12.73 4.20
C ILE A 342 -17.09 -13.47 5.03
N ALA A 343 -17.48 -14.54 5.72
CA ALA A 343 -16.57 -15.31 6.57
C ALA A 343 -15.58 -16.11 5.72
N ALA A 344 -16.03 -16.71 4.61
CA ALA A 344 -15.17 -17.36 3.63
C ALA A 344 -14.20 -16.36 2.99
N MET A 345 -14.69 -15.19 2.54
CA MET A 345 -13.85 -14.14 1.97
C MET A 345 -12.80 -13.63 2.97
N GLN A 346 -13.13 -13.56 4.27
CA GLN A 346 -12.15 -13.20 5.30
C GLN A 346 -11.12 -14.30 5.53
N ARG A 347 -11.49 -15.60 5.43
CA ARG A 347 -10.54 -16.71 5.49
C ARG A 347 -9.57 -16.67 4.29
N HIS A 348 -10.10 -16.49 3.08
CA HIS A 348 -9.28 -16.32 1.87
C HIS A 348 -8.32 -15.13 1.98
N LEU A 349 -8.79 -13.99 2.49
CA LEU A 349 -7.94 -12.84 2.73
C LEU A 349 -6.80 -13.12 3.71
N ARG A 350 -7.07 -13.85 4.80
CA ARG A 350 -6.02 -14.24 5.76
C ARG A 350 -5.03 -15.20 5.11
N SER A 351 -5.50 -16.23 4.42
CA SER A 351 -4.66 -17.18 3.68
C SER A 351 -3.76 -16.44 2.68
N PHE A 352 -4.31 -15.48 1.95
CA PHE A 352 -3.56 -14.62 1.03
C PHE A 352 -2.47 -13.80 1.75
N LEU A 353 -2.81 -13.12 2.85
CA LEU A 353 -1.86 -12.33 3.63
C LEU A 353 -0.78 -13.18 4.31
N ASP A 354 -1.08 -14.43 4.61
CA ASP A 354 -0.13 -15.41 5.16
C ASP A 354 0.74 -16.07 4.08
N GLY A 355 0.52 -15.72 2.80
CA GLY A 355 1.29 -16.25 1.67
C GLY A 355 0.92 -17.65 1.24
N LYS A 356 -0.21 -18.19 1.72
CA LYS A 356 -0.72 -19.53 1.36
C LYS A 356 -1.53 -19.53 0.05
N GLY A 357 -1.67 -18.35 -0.58
CA GLY A 357 -2.46 -18.18 -1.79
C GLY A 357 -3.96 -18.02 -1.52
N LEU A 358 -4.73 -17.94 -2.62
CA LEU A 358 -6.18 -18.04 -2.59
C LEU A 358 -6.56 -19.42 -3.12
N GLU A 359 -7.23 -20.20 -2.33
CA GLU A 359 -7.94 -21.40 -2.79
C GLU A 359 -9.24 -20.93 -3.49
N VAL A 360 -9.09 -20.47 -4.75
CA VAL A 360 -10.21 -20.00 -5.59
C VAL A 360 -10.26 -20.81 -6.87
#